data_9e43c4f0d20aa3bf57243cce3cc01c1f
#
_entry.id   9e43c4f0d20aa3bf57243cce3cc01c1f
#
_cell.length_a   1.000
_cell.length_b   1.000
_cell.length_c   1.000
_cell.angle_alpha   90.00
_cell.angle_beta   90.00
_cell.angle_gamma   90.00
#
_symmetry.space_group_name_H-M   'P 1'
#
loop_
_entity.id
_entity.type
_entity.pdbx_description
1 polymer ?
#
loop_
_entity_poly.entity_id
_entity_poly.type
_entity_poly.pdbx_seq_one_letter_code
_entity_poly.pdbx_strand_id
1 'polypeptide(L)'
;MTIEDLQTNLRDRRWRLANLYKIQDKSGKTVRFRPNAAQIRLLDSSHPLQCILKARQLGFSTLIAIDILDSLLFKKGQSAGIVDRTLEDAKAKLGKMRFAYDNLPQELKDALPIGETWTTQKLTWKNGSAAVADVSLRGGTYQYLHVSEFGKIAYKDPPRAAEIVAGAFNTVAPGSKIFVESTHEGGKGGHFYDLCQTAMEAQGSDLTPLDFRFVFEPWFADPAYRLNAASVTLTARDREYFEKLEGQGISLTQDQ
;
A
#
# COMPACT_ATOMS: atom_id res chain seq x y z
N MET A 1 26.71 -17.48 -0.93
CA MET A 1 25.38 -17.89 -1.41
C MET A 1 25.58 -18.64 -2.70
N THR A 2 25.22 -19.92 -2.72
CA THR A 2 25.35 -20.77 -3.91
C THR A 2 24.24 -20.44 -4.92
N ILE A 3 24.33 -20.96 -6.15
CA ILE A 3 23.25 -20.82 -7.17
C ILE A 3 21.98 -21.48 -6.67
N GLU A 4 22.10 -22.59 -5.98
CA GLU A 4 20.99 -23.37 -5.41
C GLU A 4 20.27 -22.60 -4.28
N ASP A 5 21.04 -21.94 -3.41
CA ASP A 5 20.52 -21.02 -2.38
C ASP A 5 19.75 -19.85 -3.01
N LEU A 6 20.28 -19.28 -4.10
CA LEU A 6 19.63 -18.17 -4.79
C LEU A 6 18.32 -18.61 -5.44
N GLN A 7 18.29 -19.79 -6.09
CA GLN A 7 17.08 -20.32 -6.69
C GLN A 7 16.00 -20.62 -5.64
N THR A 8 16.39 -21.15 -4.48
CA THR A 8 15.49 -21.42 -3.35
C THR A 8 14.93 -20.10 -2.80
N ASN A 9 15.80 -19.14 -2.56
CA ASN A 9 15.42 -17.82 -2.06
C ASN A 9 14.49 -17.06 -3.03
N LEU A 10 14.70 -17.17 -4.33
CA LEU A 10 13.84 -16.56 -5.34
C LEU A 10 12.42 -17.14 -5.37
N ARG A 11 12.17 -18.33 -4.83
CA ARG A 11 10.83 -18.91 -4.66
C ARG A 11 10.09 -18.29 -3.46
N ASP A 12 10.83 -17.80 -2.46
CA ASP A 12 10.25 -17.19 -1.28
C ASP A 12 9.95 -15.70 -1.55
N ARG A 13 8.66 -15.35 -1.58
CA ARG A 13 8.18 -13.98 -1.77
C ARG A 13 8.69 -13.04 -0.67
N ARG A 14 8.71 -13.46 0.61
CA ARG A 14 9.18 -12.62 1.71
C ARG A 14 10.66 -12.27 1.56
N TRP A 15 11.45 -13.26 1.16
CA TRP A 15 12.86 -13.05 0.88
C TRP A 15 13.05 -12.06 -0.29
N ARG A 16 12.29 -12.22 -1.39
CA ARG A 16 12.36 -11.30 -2.53
C ARG A 16 12.04 -9.86 -2.13
N LEU A 17 10.93 -9.65 -1.41
CA LEU A 17 10.53 -8.32 -0.95
C LEU A 17 11.61 -7.64 -0.09
N ALA A 18 12.29 -8.39 0.78
CA ALA A 18 13.32 -7.85 1.67
C ALA A 18 14.71 -7.68 1.01
N ASN A 19 14.98 -8.36 -0.12
CA ASN A 19 16.33 -8.47 -0.65
C ASN A 19 16.53 -7.99 -2.09
N LEU A 20 15.52 -8.06 -2.96
CA LEU A 20 15.70 -7.73 -4.37
C LEU A 20 15.53 -6.25 -4.69
N TYR A 21 14.58 -5.58 -4.06
CA TYR A 21 14.12 -4.28 -4.50
C TYR A 21 14.90 -3.14 -3.86
N LYS A 22 15.13 -2.09 -4.64
CA LYS A 22 15.63 -0.81 -4.15
C LYS A 22 14.56 0.26 -4.29
N ILE A 23 14.58 1.21 -3.39
CA ILE A 23 13.67 2.35 -3.33
C ILE A 23 14.47 3.64 -3.11
N GLN A 24 13.85 4.78 -3.34
CA GLN A 24 14.36 6.05 -2.84
C GLN A 24 13.80 6.29 -1.44
N ASP A 25 14.67 6.61 -0.49
CA ASP A 25 14.28 7.05 0.84
C ASP A 25 13.79 8.52 0.85
N LYS A 26 13.43 9.04 2.03
CA LYS A 26 12.95 10.42 2.19
C LYS A 26 13.99 11.48 1.80
N SER A 27 15.28 11.13 1.75
CA SER A 27 16.37 12.01 1.31
C SER A 27 16.70 11.87 -0.18
N GLY A 28 15.98 11.04 -0.92
CA GLY A 28 16.22 10.74 -2.33
C GLY A 28 17.34 9.72 -2.57
N LYS A 29 17.94 9.17 -1.52
CA LYS A 29 19.00 8.18 -1.61
C LYS A 29 18.43 6.80 -2.00
N THR A 30 19.10 6.13 -2.92
CA THR A 30 18.77 4.74 -3.28
C THR A 30 19.20 3.78 -2.17
N VAL A 31 18.22 3.10 -1.58
CA VAL A 31 18.43 2.13 -0.50
C VAL A 31 17.74 0.82 -0.81
N ARG A 32 18.20 -0.28 -0.20
CA ARG A 32 17.47 -1.56 -0.26
C ARG A 32 16.15 -1.41 0.48
N PHE A 33 15.07 -1.87 -0.13
CA PHE A 33 13.78 -1.94 0.54
C PHE A 33 13.84 -2.99 1.66
N ARG A 34 13.47 -2.57 2.85
CA ARG A 34 13.30 -3.43 4.02
C ARG A 34 11.98 -3.05 4.67
N PRO A 35 10.98 -3.93 4.68
CA PRO A 35 9.71 -3.65 5.32
C PRO A 35 9.91 -3.30 6.80
N ASN A 36 9.28 -2.22 7.25
CA ASN A 36 9.19 -1.86 8.67
C ASN A 36 8.13 -2.71 9.39
N ALA A 37 8.02 -2.58 10.72
CA ALA A 37 7.11 -3.40 11.53
C ALA A 37 5.64 -3.29 11.08
N ALA A 38 5.15 -2.09 10.75
CA ALA A 38 3.79 -1.88 10.25
C ALA A 38 3.58 -2.56 8.88
N GLN A 39 4.56 -2.46 8.01
CA GLN A 39 4.54 -3.11 6.69
C GLN A 39 4.60 -4.64 6.79
N ILE A 40 5.36 -5.18 7.76
CA ILE A 40 5.41 -6.62 8.02
C ILE A 40 4.04 -7.12 8.48
N ARG A 41 3.36 -6.42 9.39
CA ARG A 41 1.99 -6.77 9.81
C ARG A 41 1.02 -6.84 8.63
N LEU A 42 1.11 -5.91 7.68
CA LEU A 42 0.30 -5.94 6.48
C LEU A 42 0.63 -7.14 5.57
N LEU A 43 1.91 -7.44 5.39
CA LEU A 43 2.36 -8.61 4.60
C LEU A 43 1.96 -9.94 5.22
N ASP A 44 1.90 -10.00 6.55
CA ASP A 44 1.49 -11.20 7.31
C ASP A 44 -0.02 -11.42 7.24
N SER A 45 -0.78 -10.36 6.97
CA SER A 45 -2.20 -10.45 6.67
C SER A 45 -2.38 -11.08 5.29
N SER A 46 -2.83 -12.33 5.25
CA SER A 46 -3.09 -13.04 3.98
C SER A 46 -4.41 -12.62 3.31
N HIS A 47 -5.20 -11.73 3.93
CA HIS A 47 -6.52 -11.39 3.45
C HIS A 47 -6.47 -10.61 2.12
N PRO A 48 -7.30 -10.97 1.11
CA PRO A 48 -7.21 -10.37 -0.22
C PRO A 48 -7.68 -8.91 -0.28
N LEU A 49 -8.73 -8.55 0.45
CA LEU A 49 -9.30 -7.20 0.45
C LEU A 49 -8.90 -6.47 1.73
N GLN A 50 -8.18 -5.35 1.61
CA GLN A 50 -7.66 -4.62 2.76
C GLN A 50 -8.05 -3.15 2.73
N CYS A 51 -8.75 -2.72 3.79
CA CYS A 51 -9.08 -1.32 4.08
C CYS A 51 -8.11 -0.80 5.13
N ILE A 52 -7.20 0.11 4.73
CA ILE A 52 -6.06 0.53 5.54
C ILE A 52 -6.24 1.99 5.95
N LEU A 53 -6.60 2.22 7.21
CA LEU A 53 -6.56 3.53 7.85
C LEU A 53 -5.21 3.72 8.54
N LYS A 54 -4.44 4.69 8.12
CA LYS A 54 -3.06 4.87 8.56
C LYS A 54 -2.69 6.31 8.85
N ALA A 55 -1.66 6.50 9.67
CA ALA A 55 -0.96 7.77 9.76
C ALA A 55 -0.15 8.06 8.47
N ARG A 56 0.31 9.29 8.34
CA ARG A 56 1.12 9.72 7.18
C ARG A 56 2.49 9.05 7.22
N GLN A 57 3.13 8.92 6.06
CA GLN A 57 4.55 8.55 5.91
C GLN A 57 4.99 7.18 6.49
N LEU A 58 4.08 6.26 6.72
CA LEU A 58 4.38 4.88 7.16
C LEU A 58 4.88 3.97 6.03
N GLY A 59 4.99 4.49 4.81
CA GLY A 59 5.55 3.76 3.66
C GLY A 59 4.64 2.71 3.02
N PHE A 60 3.34 2.68 3.34
CA PHE A 60 2.39 1.71 2.80
C PHE A 60 2.27 1.75 1.29
N SER A 61 2.16 2.93 0.67
CA SER A 61 2.10 3.04 -0.80
C SER A 61 3.36 2.49 -1.49
N THR A 62 4.53 2.56 -0.81
CA THR A 62 5.77 1.94 -1.31
C THR A 62 5.73 0.43 -1.16
N LEU A 63 5.33 -0.09 0.00
CA LEU A 63 5.15 -1.52 0.20
C LEU A 63 4.19 -2.12 -0.83
N ILE A 64 3.01 -1.52 -1.01
CA ILE A 64 1.99 -2.02 -1.94
C ILE A 64 2.53 -2.01 -3.38
N ALA A 65 3.23 -0.95 -3.78
CA ALA A 65 3.87 -0.88 -5.09
C ALA A 65 4.89 -2.02 -5.30
N ILE A 66 5.75 -2.29 -4.30
CA ILE A 66 6.73 -3.37 -4.37
C ILE A 66 6.06 -4.76 -4.34
N ASP A 67 5.02 -4.94 -3.53
CA ASP A 67 4.27 -6.19 -3.46
C ASP A 67 3.56 -6.54 -4.78
N ILE A 68 2.94 -5.54 -5.40
CA ILE A 68 2.32 -5.68 -6.71
C ILE A 68 3.39 -5.97 -7.77
N LEU A 69 4.49 -5.19 -7.80
CA LEU A 69 5.59 -5.43 -8.74
C LEU A 69 6.13 -6.84 -8.64
N ASP A 70 6.41 -7.33 -7.43
CA ASP A 70 6.88 -8.71 -7.21
C ASP A 70 5.91 -9.74 -7.82
N SER A 71 4.62 -9.53 -7.63
CA SER A 71 3.59 -10.41 -8.18
C SER A 71 3.54 -10.35 -9.72
N LEU A 72 3.67 -9.15 -10.32
CA LEU A 72 3.70 -8.99 -11.78
C LEU A 72 4.93 -9.63 -12.42
N LEU A 73 6.06 -9.65 -11.71
CA LEU A 73 7.31 -10.25 -12.20
C LEU A 73 7.30 -11.77 -12.09
N PHE A 74 6.89 -12.30 -10.95
CA PHE A 74 7.03 -13.72 -10.63
C PHE A 74 5.77 -14.56 -10.89
N LYS A 75 4.68 -13.95 -11.35
CA LYS A 75 3.48 -14.63 -11.86
C LYS A 75 3.22 -14.16 -13.29
N LYS A 76 2.78 -15.08 -14.17
CA LYS A 76 2.47 -14.74 -15.57
C LYS A 76 1.08 -14.14 -15.72
N GLY A 77 0.93 -13.18 -16.65
CA GLY A 77 -0.36 -12.68 -17.08
C GLY A 77 -1.14 -11.91 -16.02
N GLN A 78 -0.44 -11.25 -15.08
CA GLN A 78 -1.09 -10.48 -14.03
C GLN A 78 -1.29 -9.03 -14.45
N SER A 79 -2.44 -8.46 -14.10
CA SER A 79 -2.76 -7.05 -14.33
C SER A 79 -2.95 -6.32 -13.02
N ALA A 80 -2.40 -5.11 -12.92
CA ALA A 80 -2.56 -4.24 -11.76
C ALA A 80 -3.10 -2.86 -12.17
N GLY A 81 -4.05 -2.36 -11.40
CA GLY A 81 -4.57 -1.00 -11.50
C GLY A 81 -4.17 -0.16 -10.30
N ILE A 82 -3.78 1.08 -10.53
CA ILE A 82 -3.44 2.06 -9.50
C ILE A 82 -4.33 3.28 -9.68
N VAL A 83 -5.10 3.61 -8.65
CA VAL A 83 -5.96 4.80 -8.57
C VAL A 83 -5.44 5.72 -7.47
N ASP A 84 -5.40 7.01 -7.73
CA ASP A 84 -5.08 8.04 -6.73
C ASP A 84 -5.92 9.30 -6.98
N ARG A 85 -5.78 10.32 -6.12
CA ARG A 85 -6.48 11.60 -6.21
C ARG A 85 -6.36 12.27 -7.57
N THR A 86 -5.14 12.27 -8.12
CA THR A 86 -4.84 12.80 -9.44
C THR A 86 -4.11 11.77 -10.28
N LEU A 87 -4.12 11.94 -11.60
CA LEU A 87 -3.34 11.09 -12.49
C LEU A 87 -1.84 11.17 -12.18
N GLU A 88 -1.33 12.33 -11.82
CA GLU A 88 0.07 12.52 -11.45
C GLU A 88 0.43 11.77 -10.16
N ASP A 89 -0.45 11.78 -9.16
CA ASP A 89 -0.26 10.98 -7.94
C ASP A 89 -0.26 9.46 -8.25
N ALA A 90 -1.16 9.00 -9.12
CA ALA A 90 -1.21 7.60 -9.57
C ALA A 90 0.06 7.21 -10.35
N LYS A 91 0.52 8.06 -11.28
CA LYS A 91 1.79 7.88 -11.99
C LYS A 91 2.99 7.85 -11.05
N ALA A 92 2.99 8.66 -10.00
CA ALA A 92 4.06 8.64 -9.00
C ALA A 92 4.13 7.29 -8.25
N LYS A 93 3.00 6.61 -7.99
CA LYS A 93 3.00 5.24 -7.43
C LYS A 93 3.53 4.22 -8.44
N LEU A 94 3.12 4.33 -9.71
CA LEU A 94 3.68 3.50 -10.78
C LEU A 94 5.18 3.73 -10.97
N GLY A 95 5.63 4.98 -10.81
CA GLY A 95 7.04 5.36 -10.82
C GLY A 95 7.89 4.64 -9.76
N LYS A 96 7.32 4.30 -8.59
CA LYS A 96 8.00 3.49 -7.58
C LYS A 96 8.23 2.05 -8.06
N MET A 97 7.27 1.46 -8.77
CA MET A 97 7.45 0.13 -9.37
C MET A 97 8.54 0.16 -10.45
N ARG A 98 8.48 1.16 -11.33
CA ARG A 98 9.48 1.37 -12.37
C ARG A 98 10.87 1.53 -11.77
N PHE A 99 11.04 2.41 -10.78
CA PHE A 99 12.32 2.61 -10.10
C PHE A 99 12.87 1.31 -9.50
N ALA A 100 12.02 0.55 -8.80
CA ALA A 100 12.43 -0.70 -8.20
C ALA A 100 12.85 -1.74 -9.25
N TYR A 101 12.13 -1.85 -10.38
CA TYR A 101 12.50 -2.71 -11.49
C TYR A 101 13.81 -2.27 -12.16
N ASP A 102 13.97 -0.98 -12.45
CA ASP A 102 15.16 -0.44 -13.11
C ASP A 102 16.44 -0.69 -12.29
N ASN A 103 16.31 -0.83 -10.96
CA ASN A 103 17.38 -1.13 -10.01
C ASN A 103 17.55 -2.62 -9.67
N LEU A 104 16.86 -3.54 -10.35
CA LEU A 104 17.10 -4.97 -10.23
C LEU A 104 18.48 -5.33 -10.84
N PRO A 105 19.12 -6.43 -10.39
CA PRO A 105 20.26 -7.02 -11.06
C PRO A 105 19.98 -7.27 -12.55
N GLN A 106 20.99 -7.11 -13.40
CA GLN A 106 20.82 -7.23 -14.85
C GLN A 106 20.31 -8.62 -15.24
N GLU A 107 20.81 -9.66 -14.59
CA GLU A 107 20.45 -11.05 -14.83
C GLU A 107 18.93 -11.29 -14.57
N LEU A 108 18.37 -10.61 -13.57
CA LEU A 108 16.93 -10.67 -13.31
C LEU A 108 16.13 -9.88 -14.37
N LYS A 109 16.62 -8.74 -14.82
CA LYS A 109 15.96 -7.99 -15.90
C LYS A 109 15.98 -8.75 -17.22
N ASP A 110 17.04 -9.46 -17.50
CA ASP A 110 17.17 -10.33 -18.69
C ASP A 110 16.20 -11.52 -18.62
N ALA A 111 15.99 -12.07 -17.42
CA ALA A 111 15.02 -13.15 -17.19
C ALA A 111 13.56 -12.68 -17.13
N LEU A 112 13.32 -11.42 -16.78
CA LEU A 112 12.01 -10.80 -16.57
C LEU A 112 11.89 -9.51 -17.39
N PRO A 113 12.05 -9.57 -18.74
CA PRO A 113 12.20 -8.38 -19.57
C PRO A 113 10.91 -7.57 -19.67
N ILE A 114 11.10 -6.26 -19.87
CA ILE A 114 10.00 -5.34 -20.17
C ILE A 114 9.32 -5.72 -21.49
N GLY A 115 8.02 -5.39 -21.57
CA GLY A 115 7.21 -5.55 -22.77
C GLY A 115 7.29 -4.33 -23.70
N GLU A 116 6.27 -4.17 -24.54
CA GLU A 116 6.23 -3.12 -25.54
C GLU A 116 5.96 -1.72 -24.96
N THR A 117 5.27 -1.63 -23.82
CA THR A 117 4.89 -0.36 -23.22
C THR A 117 5.64 -0.13 -21.91
N TRP A 118 6.43 0.95 -21.86
CA TRP A 118 7.19 1.35 -20.68
C TRP A 118 7.13 2.88 -20.50
N THR A 119 5.95 3.35 -20.05
CA THR A 119 5.64 4.77 -19.91
C THR A 119 5.44 5.17 -18.46
N THR A 120 5.16 6.43 -18.19
CA THR A 120 4.79 6.91 -16.87
C THR A 120 3.40 6.45 -16.41
N GLN A 121 2.55 6.01 -17.34
CA GLN A 121 1.16 5.62 -17.06
C GLN A 121 0.91 4.12 -17.21
N LYS A 122 1.76 3.41 -17.98
CA LYS A 122 1.61 1.97 -18.21
C LYS A 122 2.97 1.29 -18.30
N LEU A 123 3.12 0.19 -17.57
CA LEU A 123 4.27 -0.71 -17.62
C LEU A 123 3.80 -2.09 -18.05
N THR A 124 4.54 -2.73 -18.97
CA THR A 124 4.26 -4.09 -19.41
C THR A 124 5.51 -4.96 -19.32
N TRP A 125 5.35 -6.26 -19.16
CA TRP A 125 6.41 -7.25 -19.15
C TRP A 125 6.13 -8.35 -20.17
N LYS A 126 7.19 -8.96 -20.71
CA LYS A 126 7.05 -10.04 -21.70
C LYS A 126 6.37 -11.30 -21.17
N ASN A 127 6.24 -11.46 -19.83
CA ASN A 127 5.47 -12.53 -19.22
C ASN A 127 3.93 -12.33 -19.33
N GLY A 128 3.48 -11.27 -20.03
CA GLY A 128 2.07 -10.91 -20.19
C GLY A 128 1.50 -10.07 -19.06
N SER A 129 2.32 -9.69 -18.06
CA SER A 129 1.85 -8.85 -16.96
C SER A 129 1.88 -7.37 -17.32
N ALA A 130 0.99 -6.58 -16.67
CA ALA A 130 0.89 -5.14 -16.86
C ALA A 130 0.51 -4.41 -15.58
N ALA A 131 0.93 -3.14 -15.45
CA ALA A 131 0.43 -2.20 -14.46
C ALA A 131 0.02 -0.90 -15.15
N VAL A 132 -1.10 -0.33 -14.72
CA VAL A 132 -1.64 0.93 -15.25
C VAL A 132 -2.02 1.87 -14.12
N ALA A 133 -1.72 3.16 -14.29
CA ALA A 133 -2.11 4.25 -13.41
C ALA A 133 -3.22 5.06 -14.05
N ASP A 134 -4.31 5.28 -13.33
CA ASP A 134 -5.44 6.08 -13.79
C ASP A 134 -6.13 6.77 -12.60
N VAL A 135 -7.04 7.69 -12.89
CA VAL A 135 -7.94 8.31 -11.89
C VAL A 135 -9.22 7.50 -11.69
N SER A 136 -9.60 6.68 -12.68
CA SER A 136 -10.73 5.76 -12.62
C SER A 136 -10.45 4.59 -13.56
N LEU A 137 -10.53 3.37 -13.04
CA LEU A 137 -10.28 2.15 -13.79
C LEU A 137 -11.62 1.51 -14.14
N ARG A 138 -12.00 1.59 -15.43
CA ARG A 138 -13.23 0.96 -15.96
C ARG A 138 -12.89 -0.02 -17.07
N GLY A 139 -13.64 -1.12 -17.14
CA GLY A 139 -13.59 -2.05 -18.28
C GLY A 139 -12.33 -2.94 -18.35
N GLY A 140 -11.46 -2.93 -17.35
CA GLY A 140 -10.34 -3.84 -17.23
C GLY A 140 -10.65 -5.04 -16.32
N THR A 141 -9.78 -6.06 -16.33
CA THR A 141 -9.77 -7.12 -15.30
C THR A 141 -8.42 -7.07 -14.61
N TYR A 142 -8.44 -6.85 -13.30
CA TYR A 142 -7.23 -6.69 -12.51
C TYR A 142 -7.13 -7.78 -11.46
N GLN A 143 -5.93 -8.34 -11.28
CA GLN A 143 -5.59 -9.23 -10.16
C GLN A 143 -5.11 -8.43 -8.95
N TYR A 144 -4.73 -7.18 -9.16
CA TYR A 144 -4.30 -6.26 -8.10
C TYR A 144 -4.90 -4.87 -8.34
N LEU A 145 -5.52 -4.32 -7.31
CA LEU A 145 -6.00 -2.94 -7.32
C LEU A 145 -5.44 -2.20 -6.12
N HIS A 146 -4.82 -1.05 -6.36
CA HIS A 146 -4.37 -0.12 -5.32
C HIS A 146 -5.13 1.18 -5.45
N VAL A 147 -6.02 1.47 -4.50
CA VAL A 147 -6.71 2.76 -4.37
C VAL A 147 -6.06 3.53 -3.25
N SER A 148 -5.24 4.53 -3.61
CA SER A 148 -4.47 5.35 -2.68
C SER A 148 -5.21 6.64 -2.35
N GLU A 149 -5.08 7.11 -1.10
CA GLU A 149 -5.69 8.33 -0.59
C GLU A 149 -7.22 8.39 -0.77
N PHE A 150 -7.88 7.23 -0.65
CA PHE A 150 -9.33 7.11 -0.91
C PHE A 150 -10.18 7.97 0.02
N GLY A 151 -9.78 8.19 1.27
CA GLY A 151 -10.46 9.11 2.18
C GLY A 151 -10.51 10.55 1.67
N LYS A 152 -9.41 11.01 1.03
CA LYS A 152 -9.37 12.35 0.42
C LYS A 152 -10.21 12.43 -0.84
N ILE A 153 -10.25 11.35 -1.65
CA ILE A 153 -11.14 11.27 -2.80
C ILE A 153 -12.59 11.33 -2.34
N ALA A 154 -12.96 10.49 -1.36
CA ALA A 154 -14.32 10.42 -0.83
C ALA A 154 -14.81 11.73 -0.21
N TYR A 155 -13.90 12.50 0.42
CA TYR A 155 -14.24 13.80 1.00
C TYR A 155 -14.36 14.91 -0.04
N LYS A 156 -13.43 14.99 -1.02
CA LYS A 156 -13.38 16.09 -1.97
C LYS A 156 -14.23 15.88 -3.22
N ASP A 157 -14.43 14.64 -3.62
CA ASP A 157 -15.14 14.24 -4.83
C ASP A 157 -15.97 12.97 -4.57
N PRO A 158 -17.08 13.09 -3.79
CA PRO A 158 -17.95 11.95 -3.46
C PRO A 158 -18.49 11.19 -4.70
N PRO A 159 -18.88 11.87 -5.81
CA PRO A 159 -19.32 11.17 -7.01
C PRO A 159 -18.23 10.25 -7.59
N ARG A 160 -16.99 10.70 -7.62
CA ARG A 160 -15.88 9.88 -8.07
C ARG A 160 -15.57 8.73 -7.10
N ALA A 161 -15.70 8.93 -5.81
CA ALA A 161 -15.57 7.85 -4.85
C ALA A 161 -16.64 6.76 -5.08
N ALA A 162 -17.88 7.15 -5.32
CA ALA A 162 -18.94 6.23 -5.70
C ALA A 162 -18.62 5.47 -7.01
N GLU A 163 -18.06 6.15 -7.98
CA GLU A 163 -17.59 5.56 -9.25
C GLU A 163 -16.47 4.53 -9.03
N ILE A 164 -15.50 4.80 -8.17
CA ILE A 164 -14.42 3.87 -7.83
C ILE A 164 -15.00 2.61 -7.18
N VAL A 165 -15.93 2.75 -6.22
CA VAL A 165 -16.59 1.62 -5.57
C VAL A 165 -17.40 0.80 -6.58
N ALA A 166 -18.23 1.45 -7.39
CA ALA A 166 -19.09 0.75 -8.35
C ALA A 166 -18.33 0.22 -9.58
N GLY A 167 -17.23 0.87 -9.97
CA GLY A 167 -16.45 0.53 -11.16
C GLY A 167 -15.19 -0.25 -10.82
N ALA A 168 -14.22 0.38 -10.18
CA ALA A 168 -12.89 -0.21 -10.00
C ALA A 168 -12.89 -1.47 -9.12
N PHE A 169 -13.68 -1.51 -8.02
CA PHE A 169 -13.74 -2.71 -7.17
C PHE A 169 -14.33 -3.92 -7.92
N ASN A 170 -15.29 -3.69 -8.82
CA ASN A 170 -15.90 -4.74 -9.62
C ASN A 170 -15.02 -5.22 -10.80
N THR A 171 -13.93 -4.53 -11.10
CA THR A 171 -12.95 -4.97 -12.13
C THR A 171 -11.96 -6.00 -11.59
N VAL A 172 -11.99 -6.27 -10.29
CA VAL A 172 -11.06 -7.20 -9.63
C VAL A 172 -11.59 -8.62 -9.70
N ALA A 173 -10.81 -9.52 -10.28
CA ALA A 173 -11.18 -10.92 -10.40
C ALA A 173 -11.30 -11.59 -9.02
N PRO A 174 -12.19 -12.59 -8.84
CA PRO A 174 -12.28 -13.35 -7.59
C PRO A 174 -10.93 -13.93 -7.18
N GLY A 175 -10.58 -13.81 -5.89
CA GLY A 175 -9.30 -14.27 -5.33
C GLY A 175 -8.12 -13.31 -5.57
N SER A 176 -8.37 -12.17 -6.17
CA SER A 176 -7.39 -11.10 -6.40
C SER A 176 -7.28 -10.18 -5.18
N LYS A 177 -6.34 -9.21 -5.22
CA LYS A 177 -6.06 -8.33 -4.09
C LYS A 177 -6.51 -6.90 -4.34
N ILE A 178 -7.21 -6.32 -3.36
CA ILE A 178 -7.53 -4.89 -3.32
C ILE A 178 -6.89 -4.27 -2.08
N PHE A 179 -6.13 -3.20 -2.29
CA PHE A 179 -5.60 -2.34 -1.23
C PHE A 179 -6.27 -0.97 -1.33
N VAL A 180 -7.12 -0.64 -0.37
CA VAL A 180 -7.69 0.70 -0.22
C VAL A 180 -7.01 1.36 0.96
N GLU A 181 -6.23 2.44 0.73
CA GLU A 181 -5.47 3.06 1.80
C GLU A 181 -5.69 4.57 1.86
N SER A 182 -5.80 5.11 3.06
CA SER A 182 -5.83 6.57 3.29
C SER A 182 -5.44 6.95 4.70
N THR A 183 -5.10 8.23 4.85
CA THR A 183 -5.23 8.94 6.13
C THR A 183 -6.70 9.31 6.34
N HIS A 184 -7.08 9.54 7.62
CA HIS A 184 -8.41 10.08 7.92
C HIS A 184 -8.58 11.49 7.29
N GLU A 185 -9.75 11.71 6.69
CA GLU A 185 -10.16 13.00 6.11
C GLU A 185 -11.69 13.10 6.17
N GLY A 186 -12.22 14.31 6.41
CA GLY A 186 -13.65 14.59 6.26
C GLY A 186 -14.55 14.21 7.43
N GLY A 187 -14.02 13.74 8.56
CA GLY A 187 -14.81 13.41 9.74
C GLY A 187 -15.57 12.07 9.62
N LYS A 188 -16.75 11.99 10.23
CA LYS A 188 -17.59 10.77 10.25
C LYS A 188 -18.57 10.80 9.07
N GLY A 189 -18.25 10.13 7.98
CA GLY A 189 -19.10 9.98 6.81
C GLY A 189 -18.34 9.84 5.50
N GLY A 190 -19.08 9.43 4.46
CA GLY A 190 -18.57 9.19 3.12
C GLY A 190 -17.94 7.80 2.92
N HIS A 191 -17.75 7.45 1.65
CA HIS A 191 -17.43 6.08 1.22
C HIS A 191 -16.24 5.42 1.95
N PHE A 192 -15.18 6.19 2.28
CA PHE A 192 -14.04 5.60 2.99
C PHE A 192 -14.35 5.34 4.47
N TYR A 193 -15.10 6.27 5.12
CA TYR A 193 -15.55 6.07 6.49
C TYR A 193 -16.46 4.86 6.57
N ASP A 194 -17.44 4.77 5.68
CA ASP A 194 -18.39 3.66 5.63
C ASP A 194 -17.68 2.32 5.39
N LEU A 195 -16.70 2.29 4.47
CA LEU A 195 -15.86 1.12 4.23
C LEU A 195 -15.08 0.71 5.48
N CYS A 196 -14.48 1.69 6.20
CA CYS A 196 -13.79 1.41 7.46
C CYS A 196 -14.73 0.84 8.51
N GLN A 197 -15.94 1.41 8.68
CA GLN A 197 -16.93 0.94 9.66
C GLN A 197 -17.36 -0.49 9.34
N THR A 198 -17.77 -0.76 8.11
CA THR A 198 -18.16 -2.10 7.65
C THR A 198 -17.03 -3.11 7.88
N ALA A 199 -15.79 -2.75 7.54
CA ALA A 199 -14.64 -3.62 7.73
C ALA A 199 -14.30 -3.84 9.22
N MET A 200 -14.51 -2.84 10.08
CA MET A 200 -14.34 -2.98 11.54
C MET A 200 -15.39 -3.91 12.14
N GLU A 201 -16.65 -3.75 11.77
CA GLU A 201 -17.77 -4.60 12.23
C GLU A 201 -17.55 -6.06 11.82
N ALA A 202 -17.10 -6.29 10.59
CA ALA A 202 -16.81 -7.62 10.06
C ALA A 202 -15.65 -8.34 10.78
N GLN A 203 -14.71 -7.62 11.41
CA GLN A 203 -13.59 -8.24 12.12
C GLN A 203 -13.95 -9.12 13.32
N GLY A 204 -15.16 -8.96 13.85
CA GLY A 204 -15.72 -9.81 14.92
C GLY A 204 -16.27 -11.16 14.43
N SER A 205 -16.26 -11.42 13.13
CA SER A 205 -16.76 -12.62 12.47
C SER A 205 -15.71 -13.26 11.56
N ASP A 206 -15.99 -14.45 11.04
CA ASP A 206 -15.15 -15.10 10.04
C ASP A 206 -15.23 -14.33 8.71
N LEU A 207 -14.19 -13.61 8.38
CA LEU A 207 -14.08 -12.86 7.12
C LEU A 207 -14.07 -13.80 5.92
N THR A 208 -14.98 -13.57 4.98
CA THR A 208 -14.94 -14.22 3.67
C THR A 208 -13.93 -13.50 2.74
N PRO A 209 -13.50 -14.12 1.64
CA PRO A 209 -12.64 -13.45 0.66
C PRO A 209 -13.26 -12.21 -0.01
N LEU A 210 -14.56 -11.96 0.20
CA LEU A 210 -15.28 -10.79 -0.35
C LEU A 210 -15.39 -9.64 0.65
N ASP A 211 -15.07 -9.88 1.91
CA ASP A 211 -15.13 -8.87 2.96
C ASP A 211 -13.81 -8.11 3.02
N PHE A 212 -13.86 -6.80 3.35
CA PHE A 212 -12.65 -6.04 3.62
C PHE A 212 -12.17 -6.29 5.05
N ARG A 213 -10.89 -6.66 5.18
CA ARG A 213 -10.20 -6.63 6.47
C ARG A 213 -9.79 -5.21 6.79
N PHE A 214 -10.16 -4.73 7.98
CA PHE A 214 -9.71 -3.44 8.48
C PHE A 214 -8.28 -3.53 9.03
N VAL A 215 -7.43 -2.59 8.63
CA VAL A 215 -6.06 -2.43 9.13
C VAL A 215 -5.92 -1.00 9.64
N PHE A 216 -5.59 -0.87 10.91
CA PHE A 216 -5.34 0.44 11.53
C PHE A 216 -3.88 0.55 11.95
N GLU A 217 -3.20 1.56 11.40
CA GLU A 217 -1.79 1.85 11.72
C GLU A 217 -1.67 3.29 12.21
N PRO A 218 -1.79 3.50 13.53
CA PRO A 218 -1.72 4.82 14.13
C PRO A 218 -0.28 5.36 14.14
N TRP A 219 -0.14 6.69 14.23
CA TRP A 219 1.14 7.36 14.25
C TRP A 219 2.02 6.92 15.43
N PHE A 220 1.42 6.71 16.59
CA PHE A 220 2.12 6.35 17.83
C PHE A 220 2.69 4.92 17.83
N ALA A 221 2.27 4.06 16.90
CA ALA A 221 2.85 2.73 16.73
C ALA A 221 4.16 2.73 15.92
N ASP A 222 4.51 3.85 15.27
CA ASP A 222 5.77 3.97 14.52
C ASP A 222 6.85 4.65 15.37
N PRO A 223 7.98 3.98 15.66
CA PRO A 223 9.09 4.54 16.40
C PRO A 223 9.70 5.81 15.79
N ALA A 224 9.47 6.06 14.51
CA ALA A 224 9.97 7.27 13.82
C ALA A 224 9.15 8.54 14.16
N TYR A 225 7.96 8.40 14.73
CA TYR A 225 7.15 9.53 15.21
C TYR A 225 7.59 9.94 16.62
N ARG A 226 8.79 10.51 16.70
CA ARG A 226 9.36 11.04 17.95
C ARG A 226 10.07 12.35 17.71
N LEU A 227 10.01 13.23 18.70
CA LEU A 227 10.80 14.45 18.78
C LEU A 227 11.91 14.27 19.82
N ASN A 228 12.85 15.23 19.84
CA ASN A 228 13.81 15.28 20.96
C ASN A 228 13.06 15.69 22.23
N ALA A 229 12.95 14.81 23.21
CA ALA A 229 12.22 15.03 24.46
C ALA A 229 12.64 16.33 25.19
N ALA A 230 13.92 16.73 25.09
CA ALA A 230 14.42 17.97 25.69
C ALA A 230 13.85 19.23 25.03
N SER A 231 13.29 19.13 23.82
CA SER A 231 12.70 20.26 23.08
C SER A 231 11.15 20.25 23.10
N VAL A 232 10.53 19.26 23.74
CA VAL A 232 9.08 19.10 23.77
C VAL A 232 8.50 19.72 25.05
N THR A 233 7.57 20.63 24.87
CA THR A 233 6.72 21.14 25.97
C THR A 233 5.28 20.75 25.65
N LEU A 234 4.71 19.87 26.49
CA LEU A 234 3.32 19.46 26.34
C LEU A 234 2.38 20.60 26.77
N THR A 235 1.44 20.95 25.90
CA THR A 235 0.33 21.87 26.23
C THR A 235 -0.69 21.13 27.10
N ALA A 236 -1.65 21.88 27.71
CA ALA A 236 -2.76 21.27 28.46
C ALA A 236 -3.59 20.33 27.54
N ARG A 237 -3.80 20.71 26.27
CA ARG A 237 -4.52 19.91 25.29
C ARG A 237 -3.78 18.61 24.94
N ASP A 238 -2.45 18.64 24.87
CA ASP A 238 -1.65 17.44 24.60
C ASP A 238 -1.74 16.46 25.78
N ARG A 239 -1.71 16.97 27.00
CA ARG A 239 -1.85 16.13 28.22
C ARG A 239 -3.24 15.47 28.28
N GLU A 240 -4.32 16.24 28.05
CA GLU A 240 -5.68 15.72 27.99
C GLU A 240 -5.80 14.61 26.90
N TYR A 241 -5.17 14.81 25.76
CA TYR A 241 -5.13 13.84 24.69
C TYR A 241 -4.36 12.56 25.11
N PHE A 242 -3.23 12.70 25.78
CA PHE A 242 -2.44 11.56 26.29
C PHE A 242 -3.20 10.79 27.34
N GLU A 243 -3.84 11.47 28.31
CA GLU A 243 -4.69 10.85 29.33
C GLU A 243 -5.85 10.06 28.71
N LYS A 244 -6.47 10.61 27.65
CA LYS A 244 -7.53 9.91 26.91
C LYS A 244 -7.02 8.63 26.24
N LEU A 245 -5.83 8.65 25.66
CA LEU A 245 -5.22 7.47 25.05
C LEU A 245 -4.80 6.44 26.11
N GLU A 246 -4.26 6.90 27.24
CA GLU A 246 -3.91 6.04 28.36
C GLU A 246 -5.14 5.31 28.92
N GLY A 247 -6.28 5.99 29.01
CA GLY A 247 -7.58 5.37 29.35
C GLY A 247 -8.04 4.31 28.34
N GLN A 248 -7.44 4.27 27.14
CA GLN A 248 -7.66 3.26 26.09
C GLN A 248 -6.54 2.20 26.07
N GLY A 249 -5.63 2.21 27.04
CA GLY A 249 -4.49 1.30 27.13
C GLY A 249 -3.30 1.67 26.23
N ILE A 250 -3.25 2.91 25.72
CA ILE A 250 -2.18 3.42 24.85
C ILE A 250 -1.36 4.42 25.64
N SER A 251 -0.19 4.01 26.12
CA SER A 251 0.75 4.90 26.83
C SER A 251 1.70 5.56 25.83
N LEU A 252 1.71 6.90 25.83
CA LEU A 252 2.63 7.72 25.05
C LEU A 252 3.74 8.27 25.94
N THR A 253 4.91 8.45 25.37
CA THR A 253 6.03 9.15 26.02
C THR A 253 6.06 10.62 25.59
N GLN A 254 6.71 11.48 26.37
CA GLN A 254 6.77 12.92 26.09
C GLN A 254 7.37 13.26 24.71
N ASP A 255 8.20 12.39 24.17
CA ASP A 255 8.86 12.54 22.88
C ASP A 255 8.00 12.06 21.69
N GLN A 256 6.89 11.41 21.95
CA GLN A 256 5.85 11.06 20.99
C GLN A 256 4.81 12.16 20.89
#